data_ccd1ba75f61a32884884e4ca175b317b
#
_entry.id   ccd1ba75f61a32884884e4ca175b317b
#
_cell.length_a   1.000
_cell.length_b   1.000
_cell.length_c   1.000
_cell.angle_alpha   90.00
_cell.angle_beta   90.00
_cell.angle_gamma   90.00
#
_symmetry.space_group_name_H-M   'P 1'
#
loop_
_entity.id
_entity.type
_entity.pdbx_description
1 polymer ?
#
loop_
_entity_poly.entity_id
_entity_poly.type
_entity_poly.pdbx_seq_one_letter_code
_entity_poly.pdbx_strand_id
1 'polypeptide(L)'
;NYEIMRKRLLPQALNFLSKNKNQIFPQRIFEVGACLELNPKADIGVNQTNHICGVVTHSNANFTEIKSILVTLCDMLGLKLKIEKKTFSFLGENSAKITVGGKKGFIGELSEEVEKNFGLKKPVALFEFEL
;
A
#
# COMPACT_ATOMS: atom_id res chain seq x y z
N ASN A 1 -15.80 -10.21 -12.81
CA ASN A 1 -14.48 -10.56 -12.46
C ASN A 1 -13.96 -9.63 -11.39
N TYR A 2 -13.60 -10.18 -10.27
CA TYR A 2 -13.32 -9.39 -9.12
C TYR A 2 -12.00 -8.60 -9.20
N GLU A 3 -11.07 -9.02 -10.03
CA GLU A 3 -9.85 -8.26 -10.28
C GLU A 3 -10.12 -6.88 -10.88
N ILE A 4 -11.16 -6.77 -11.65
CA ILE A 4 -11.59 -5.54 -12.30
C ILE A 4 -12.18 -4.57 -11.27
N MET A 5 -12.72 -5.09 -10.16
CA MET A 5 -13.43 -4.31 -9.14
C MET A 5 -12.58 -3.99 -7.90
N ARG A 6 -11.27 -4.17 -7.97
CA ARG A 6 -10.40 -3.91 -6.83
C ARG A 6 -10.35 -2.41 -6.48
N LYS A 7 -10.42 -2.12 -5.19
CA LYS A 7 -10.33 -0.75 -4.67
C LYS A 7 -8.90 -0.35 -4.32
N ARG A 8 -8.03 -1.31 -4.06
CA ARG A 8 -6.63 -1.10 -3.64
C ARG A 8 -5.75 -2.15 -4.27
N LEU A 9 -4.49 -1.80 -4.43
CA LEU A 9 -3.47 -2.73 -4.89
C LEU A 9 -2.94 -3.62 -3.76
N LEU A 10 -3.05 -3.17 -2.52
CA LEU A 10 -2.44 -3.84 -1.37
C LEU A 10 -2.83 -5.32 -1.22
N PRO A 11 -4.10 -5.72 -1.30
CA PRO A 11 -4.44 -7.15 -1.15
C PRO A 11 -3.72 -8.04 -2.15
N GLN A 12 -3.56 -7.59 -3.38
CA GLN A 12 -2.86 -8.35 -4.41
C GLN A 12 -1.37 -8.46 -4.12
N ALA A 13 -0.76 -7.36 -3.64
CA ALA A 13 0.65 -7.37 -3.22
C ALA A 13 0.87 -8.34 -2.06
N LEU A 14 -0.02 -8.35 -1.06
CA LEU A 14 0.09 -9.28 0.07
C LEU A 14 -0.11 -10.72 -0.37
N ASN A 15 -0.99 -10.98 -1.32
CA ASN A 15 -1.18 -12.30 -1.87
C ASN A 15 0.09 -12.79 -2.58
N PHE A 16 0.75 -11.90 -3.32
CA PHE A 16 2.04 -12.19 -3.95
C PHE A 16 3.09 -12.56 -2.89
N LEU A 17 3.20 -11.77 -1.82
CA LEU A 17 4.13 -12.07 -0.73
C LEU A 17 3.82 -13.42 -0.08
N SER A 18 2.56 -13.72 0.12
CA SER A 18 2.11 -14.99 0.70
C SER A 18 2.59 -16.18 -0.13
N LYS A 19 2.55 -16.06 -1.44
CA LYS A 19 3.01 -17.11 -2.37
C LYS A 19 4.52 -17.19 -2.49
N ASN A 20 5.24 -16.15 -2.08
CA ASN A 20 6.69 -16.06 -2.24
C ASN A 20 7.43 -15.97 -0.90
N LYS A 21 6.79 -16.39 0.20
CA LYS A 21 7.34 -16.26 1.55
C LYS A 21 8.60 -17.07 1.81
N ASN A 22 8.90 -18.04 0.94
CA ASN A 22 10.10 -18.87 1.05
C ASN A 22 11.23 -18.38 0.16
N GLN A 23 11.05 -17.25 -0.51
CA GLN A 23 12.09 -16.64 -1.33
C GLN A 23 13.06 -15.83 -0.47
N ILE A 24 14.13 -15.37 -1.09
CA ILE A 24 15.18 -14.61 -0.40
C ILE A 24 14.67 -13.27 0.07
N PHE A 25 15.01 -12.89 1.30
CA PHE A 25 14.71 -11.57 1.87
C PHE A 25 15.97 -10.69 1.81
N PRO A 26 15.84 -9.35 1.76
CA PRO A 26 14.58 -8.59 1.80
C PRO A 26 13.81 -8.69 0.48
N GLN A 27 12.48 -8.58 0.58
CA GLN A 27 11.63 -8.49 -0.61
C GLN A 27 11.04 -7.09 -0.70
N ARG A 28 11.08 -6.52 -1.89
CA ARG A 28 10.52 -5.20 -2.17
C ARG A 28 9.67 -5.29 -3.42
N ILE A 29 8.44 -4.82 -3.31
CA ILE A 29 7.48 -4.87 -4.41
C ILE A 29 6.97 -3.46 -4.66
N PHE A 30 6.98 -3.06 -5.92
CA PHE A 30 6.33 -1.83 -6.35
C PHE A 30 5.34 -2.19 -7.45
N GLU A 31 4.13 -1.69 -7.32
CA GLU A 31 3.07 -1.98 -8.27
C GLU A 31 2.34 -0.68 -8.61
N VAL A 32 2.05 -0.51 -9.89
CA VAL A 32 1.21 0.57 -10.38
C VAL A 32 0.04 -0.08 -11.11
N GLY A 33 -1.16 0.32 -10.77
CA GLY A 33 -2.31 -0.31 -11.39
C GLY A 33 -3.59 0.49 -11.22
N ALA A 34 -4.60 0.06 -11.96
CA ALA A 34 -5.92 0.66 -11.91
C ALA A 34 -6.75 0.04 -10.78
N CYS A 35 -7.47 0.90 -10.08
CA CYS A 35 -8.43 0.49 -9.07
C CYS A 35 -9.80 1.04 -9.46
N LEU A 36 -10.85 0.33 -9.09
CA LEU A 36 -12.22 0.71 -9.43
C LEU A 36 -13.04 0.92 -8.17
N GLU A 37 -13.89 1.94 -8.21
CA GLU A 37 -14.80 2.25 -7.13
C GLU A 37 -16.19 2.47 -7.70
N LEU A 38 -17.21 1.89 -7.07
CA LEU A 38 -18.59 2.08 -7.50
C LEU A 38 -19.00 3.54 -7.33
N ASN A 39 -19.54 4.12 -8.39
CA ASN A 39 -20.05 5.48 -8.38
C ASN A 39 -21.35 5.53 -9.20
N PRO A 40 -22.51 5.58 -8.53
CA PRO A 40 -23.81 5.60 -9.24
C PRO A 40 -23.98 6.80 -10.16
N LYS A 41 -23.19 7.86 -9.95
CA LYS A 41 -23.27 9.09 -10.77
C LYS A 41 -22.41 9.03 -12.02
N ALA A 42 -21.54 8.04 -12.15
CA ALA A 42 -20.74 7.85 -13.36
C ALA A 42 -21.56 7.15 -14.43
N ASP A 43 -21.23 7.38 -15.70
CA ASP A 43 -21.95 6.81 -16.82
C ASP A 43 -22.06 5.28 -16.79
N ILE A 44 -21.01 4.63 -16.33
CA ILE A 44 -20.96 3.16 -16.24
C ILE A 44 -21.06 2.66 -14.79
N GLY A 45 -21.34 3.55 -13.84
CA GLY A 45 -21.48 3.19 -12.43
C GLY A 45 -20.18 2.93 -11.68
N VAL A 46 -19.02 3.17 -12.29
CA VAL A 46 -17.71 3.01 -11.67
C VAL A 46 -16.76 4.16 -12.00
N ASN A 47 -15.90 4.49 -11.06
CA ASN A 47 -14.77 5.38 -11.27
C ASN A 47 -13.49 4.55 -11.31
N GLN A 48 -12.59 4.93 -12.19
CA GLN A 48 -11.26 4.33 -12.26
C GLN A 48 -10.24 5.31 -11.69
N THR A 49 -9.40 4.82 -10.79
CA THR A 49 -8.24 5.57 -10.28
C THR A 49 -6.99 4.73 -10.47
N ASN A 50 -5.85 5.40 -10.63
CA ASN A 50 -4.57 4.70 -10.70
C ASN A 50 -3.86 4.84 -9.36
N HIS A 51 -3.25 3.76 -8.90
CA HIS A 51 -2.57 3.72 -7.60
C HIS A 51 -1.14 3.26 -7.76
N ILE A 52 -0.28 3.70 -6.85
CA ILE A 52 1.05 3.15 -6.64
C ILE A 52 1.05 2.50 -5.26
N CYS A 53 1.54 1.27 -5.19
CA CYS A 53 1.71 0.54 -3.94
C CYS A 53 3.16 0.09 -3.82
N GLY A 54 3.79 0.38 -2.68
CA GLY A 54 5.14 -0.09 -2.37
C GLY A 54 5.11 -0.90 -1.10
N VAL A 55 5.77 -2.06 -1.10
CA VAL A 55 5.79 -2.97 0.04
C VAL A 55 7.22 -3.46 0.25
N VAL A 56 7.67 -3.44 1.50
CA VAL A 56 8.94 -4.07 1.89
C VAL A 56 8.69 -5.08 2.99
N THR A 57 9.40 -6.19 2.95
CA THR A 57 9.34 -7.20 4.00
C THR A 57 10.72 -7.80 4.25
N HIS A 58 11.13 -7.81 5.50
CA HIS A 58 12.32 -8.45 6.03
C HIS A 58 12.28 -8.38 7.55
N SER A 59 13.27 -8.96 8.24
CA SER A 59 13.24 -9.06 9.70
C SER A 59 13.10 -7.73 10.43
N ASN A 60 13.55 -6.62 9.82
CA ASN A 60 13.53 -5.28 10.42
C ASN A 60 12.70 -4.27 9.63
N ALA A 61 11.78 -4.73 8.79
CA ALA A 61 10.92 -3.81 8.05
C ALA A 61 10.11 -2.96 9.02
N ASN A 62 10.10 -1.65 8.82
CA ASN A 62 9.45 -0.72 9.74
C ASN A 62 8.97 0.55 9.04
N PHE A 63 8.24 1.36 9.79
CA PHE A 63 7.67 2.62 9.30
C PHE A 63 8.74 3.57 8.78
N THR A 64 9.86 3.70 9.48
CA THR A 64 10.93 4.63 9.10
C THR A 64 11.49 4.28 7.72
N GLU A 65 11.69 3.00 7.45
CA GLU A 65 12.19 2.55 6.16
C GLU A 65 11.22 2.86 5.03
N ILE A 66 9.95 2.49 5.19
CA ILE A 66 8.96 2.70 4.13
C ILE A 66 8.69 4.19 3.92
N LYS A 67 8.72 4.99 4.99
CA LYS A 67 8.60 6.44 4.88
C LYS A 67 9.75 7.03 4.06
N SER A 68 10.97 6.57 4.31
CA SER A 68 12.15 7.01 3.57
C SER A 68 12.02 6.72 2.08
N ILE A 69 11.53 5.53 1.74
CA ILE A 69 11.28 5.15 0.35
C ILE A 69 10.22 6.05 -0.28
N LEU A 70 9.13 6.31 0.43
CA LEU A 70 8.06 7.17 -0.06
C LEU A 70 8.53 8.60 -0.29
N VAL A 71 9.31 9.16 0.65
CA VAL A 71 9.86 10.51 0.53
C VAL A 71 10.73 10.61 -0.73
N THR A 72 11.61 9.63 -0.94
CA THR A 72 12.48 9.58 -2.12
C THR A 72 11.65 9.52 -3.41
N LEU A 73 10.63 8.68 -3.43
CA LEU A 73 9.76 8.55 -4.59
C LEU A 73 9.04 9.87 -4.90
N CYS A 74 8.50 10.51 -3.88
CA CYS A 74 7.79 11.79 -4.06
C CYS A 74 8.74 12.89 -4.57
N ASP A 75 9.97 12.93 -4.04
CA ASP A 75 10.98 13.88 -4.51
C ASP A 75 11.30 13.64 -5.98
N MET A 76 11.48 12.40 -6.38
CA MET A 76 11.77 12.05 -7.77
C MET A 76 10.63 12.42 -8.72
N LEU A 77 9.39 12.30 -8.25
CA LEU A 77 8.21 12.62 -9.04
C LEU A 77 7.80 14.08 -8.95
N GLY A 78 8.46 14.88 -8.12
CA GLY A 78 8.12 16.28 -7.90
C GLY A 78 6.78 16.49 -7.22
N LEU A 79 6.36 15.55 -6.38
CA LEU A 79 5.06 15.60 -5.70
C LEU A 79 5.24 16.02 -4.25
N LYS A 80 4.31 16.86 -3.76
CA LYS A 80 4.28 17.25 -2.36
C LYS A 80 3.70 16.13 -1.52
N LEU A 81 4.35 15.82 -0.39
CA LEU A 81 3.93 14.78 0.53
C LEU A 81 3.56 15.41 1.87
N LYS A 82 2.36 15.05 2.36
CA LYS A 82 1.94 15.37 3.74
C LYS A 82 1.66 14.06 4.46
N ILE A 83 2.08 13.96 5.71
CA ILE A 83 1.89 12.77 6.53
C ILE A 83 1.19 13.20 7.81
N GLU A 84 0.05 12.55 8.13
CA GLU A 84 -0.74 12.81 9.32
C GLU A 84 -1.01 11.50 10.05
N LYS A 85 -0.78 11.49 11.36
CA LYS A 85 -1.05 10.31 12.17
C LYS A 85 -2.53 9.90 12.02
N LYS A 86 -2.74 8.64 11.68
CA LYS A 86 -4.08 8.05 11.59
C LYS A 86 -4.00 6.55 11.76
N THR A 87 -5.00 5.97 12.42
CA THR A 87 -5.10 4.53 12.63
C THR A 87 -5.96 3.91 11.52
N PHE A 88 -5.52 2.77 10.99
CA PHE A 88 -6.26 1.98 10.03
C PHE A 88 -6.40 0.56 10.58
N SER A 89 -7.55 -0.08 10.30
CA SER A 89 -7.81 -1.43 10.83
C SER A 89 -6.81 -2.47 10.38
N PHE A 90 -6.24 -2.32 9.20
CA PHE A 90 -5.29 -3.27 8.62
C PHE A 90 -3.83 -2.92 8.89
N LEU A 91 -3.56 -1.81 9.55
CA LEU A 91 -2.21 -1.36 9.91
C LEU A 91 -2.02 -1.40 11.43
N GLY A 92 -0.76 -1.53 11.85
CA GLY A 92 -0.40 -1.43 13.27
C GLY A 92 -0.38 0.01 13.77
N GLU A 93 0.18 0.21 14.96
CA GLU A 93 0.23 1.54 15.58
C GLU A 93 1.03 2.55 14.79
N ASN A 94 2.08 2.10 14.11
CA ASN A 94 2.93 2.95 13.29
C ASN A 94 2.31 3.09 11.91
N SER A 95 1.33 3.97 11.79
CA SER A 95 0.60 4.19 10.56
C SER A 95 0.20 5.65 10.43
N ALA A 96 -0.07 6.06 9.22
CA ALA A 96 -0.44 7.43 8.93
C ALA A 96 -1.26 7.52 7.64
N LYS A 97 -2.05 8.57 7.57
CA LYS A 97 -2.66 9.03 6.34
C LYS A 97 -1.63 9.85 5.58
N ILE A 98 -1.55 9.67 4.27
CA ILE A 98 -0.69 10.49 3.43
C ILE A 98 -1.52 11.21 2.37
N THR A 99 -1.01 12.37 1.96
CA THR A 99 -1.53 13.13 0.84
C THR A 99 -0.35 13.39 -0.09
N VAL A 100 -0.43 12.89 -1.32
CA VAL A 100 0.64 12.97 -2.30
C VAL A 100 0.11 13.72 -3.53
N GLY A 101 0.67 14.92 -3.78
CA GLY A 101 0.18 15.76 -4.87
C GLY A 101 -1.31 16.05 -4.78
N GLY A 102 -1.84 16.18 -3.56
CA GLY A 102 -3.27 16.40 -3.32
C GLY A 102 -4.12 15.15 -3.32
N LYS A 103 -3.55 13.98 -3.58
CA LYS A 103 -4.27 12.70 -3.60
C LYS A 103 -4.03 11.92 -2.32
N LYS A 104 -5.03 11.17 -1.89
CA LYS A 104 -5.01 10.44 -0.61
C LYS A 104 -4.30 9.10 -0.70
N GLY A 105 -3.81 8.64 0.45
CA GLY A 105 -3.22 7.33 0.59
C GLY A 105 -2.94 6.98 2.04
N PHE A 106 -2.22 5.90 2.25
CA PHE A 106 -1.84 5.45 3.58
C PHE A 106 -0.42 4.88 3.57
N ILE A 107 0.19 4.85 4.73
CA ILE A 107 1.54 4.30 4.95
C ILE A 107 1.59 3.71 6.37
N GLY A 108 2.28 2.61 6.53
CA GLY A 108 2.47 2.04 7.85
C GLY A 108 3.03 0.65 7.84
N GLU A 109 3.07 0.08 9.05
CA GLU A 109 3.40 -1.32 9.26
C GLU A 109 2.11 -2.12 9.25
N LEU A 110 2.11 -3.27 8.59
CA LEU A 110 0.94 -4.14 8.51
C LEU A 110 0.59 -4.67 9.91
N SER A 111 -0.70 -4.81 10.22
CA SER A 111 -1.12 -5.36 11.50
C SER A 111 -0.76 -6.84 11.60
N GLU A 112 -0.53 -7.32 12.83
CA GLU A 112 -0.21 -8.72 13.07
C GLU A 112 -1.34 -9.65 12.62
N GLU A 113 -2.59 -9.22 12.77
CA GLU A 113 -3.74 -9.99 12.33
C GLU A 113 -3.72 -10.23 10.83
N VAL A 114 -3.45 -9.19 10.05
CA VAL A 114 -3.38 -9.32 8.60
C VAL A 114 -2.17 -10.16 8.18
N GLU A 115 -1.04 -9.99 8.86
CA GLU A 115 0.14 -10.82 8.60
C GLU A 115 -0.17 -12.30 8.79
N LYS A 116 -0.87 -12.64 9.87
CA LYS A 116 -1.30 -14.02 10.13
C LYS A 116 -2.25 -14.54 9.07
N ASN A 117 -3.22 -13.71 8.67
CA ASN A 117 -4.20 -14.11 7.67
C ASN A 117 -3.58 -14.45 6.32
N PHE A 118 -2.48 -13.79 5.96
CA PHE A 118 -1.74 -14.07 4.73
C PHE A 118 -0.59 -15.06 4.94
N GLY A 119 -0.37 -15.54 6.16
CA GLY A 119 0.72 -16.46 6.46
C GLY A 119 2.11 -15.85 6.31
N LEU A 120 2.24 -14.56 6.51
CA LEU A 120 3.51 -13.85 6.39
C LEU A 120 4.36 -14.04 7.65
N LYS A 121 5.64 -14.33 7.47
CA LYS A 121 6.53 -14.68 8.58
C LYS A 121 7.40 -13.51 9.06
N LYS A 122 7.51 -12.46 8.27
CA LYS A 122 8.33 -11.30 8.58
C LYS A 122 7.50 -10.03 8.56
N PRO A 123 7.93 -8.99 9.32
CA PRO A 123 7.21 -7.71 9.30
C PRO A 123 7.08 -7.17 7.88
N VAL A 124 6.00 -6.47 7.65
CA VAL A 124 5.69 -5.84 6.35
C VAL A 124 5.42 -4.36 6.58
N ALA A 125 6.09 -3.51 5.84
CA ALA A 125 5.82 -2.08 5.82
C ALA A 125 5.43 -1.69 4.39
N LEU A 126 4.49 -0.76 4.26
CA LEU A 126 3.86 -0.49 2.97
C LEU A 126 3.33 0.92 2.87
N PHE A 127 3.14 1.35 1.65
CA PHE A 127 2.32 2.53 1.34
C PHE A 127 1.50 2.26 0.09
N GLU A 128 0.43 3.00 -0.04
CA GLU A 128 -0.34 3.05 -1.27
C GLU A 128 -0.97 4.43 -1.38
N PHE A 129 -0.94 5.02 -2.55
CA PHE A 129 -1.60 6.28 -2.80
C PHE A 129 -2.13 6.37 -4.21
N GLU A 130 -3.10 7.24 -4.38
CA GLU A 130 -3.73 7.52 -5.66
C GLU A 130 -2.88 8.48 -6.48
N LEU A 131 -2.78 8.20 -7.77
CA LEU A 131 -2.05 9.05 -8.72
C LEU A 131 -2.95 10.13 -9.32
#